data_4cb22129c0a6be58a1b136ce215e1b24
#
_entry.id   4cb22129c0a6be58a1b136ce215e1b24
#
_cell.length_a   1.000
_cell.length_b   1.000
_cell.length_c   1.000
_cell.angle_alpha   90.00
_cell.angle_beta   90.00
_cell.angle_gamma   90.00
#
_symmetry.space_group_name_H-M   'P 1'
#
loop_
_entity.id
_entity.type
_entity.pdbx_description
1 polymer ?
#
loop_
_entity_poly.entity_id
_entity_poly.type
_entity_poly.pdbx_seq_one_letter_code
_entity_poly.pdbx_strand_id
1 'polypeptide(L)'
;MTNTIMPLYDIAISGAGPVGSALALLLAARAPQPERIAVLARGITATDSANAHAGKPEVPTRPAADPRTLALNHGSRMLLEEIGAWPGKSAEITTVHVSQRGRLGRTLIRHDELGVPRLGNVVAYDDVLASLHAALRQSGVTLLEASANSPSPEGAVHDRAEPPGTDSTLFVRSDGARATGIERQYGQDALLATVRASRPRPGWAYERFTRQGPLAFLPHPEGEDIYGIVWCNPPARAAHLQTLEDTAFETSLGEAFGDRLGRLRVLGPRHVFPLSMHAGPSLLGQRAIAIGNAAQTLHPVAGQGLNLGLRDAAQLAIALGPWLAHPGTDPSHLLADYARRRRPDRLLTAGVTDFLPRVFATGNPLVEHAGGLALLALDLLPGLRRPLARHLLQGMRT
;
A
#
# COMPACT_ATOMS: atom_id res chain seq x y z
N MET A 1 -41.67 -24.52 -4.32
CA MET A 1 -40.26 -24.79 -3.94
C MET A 1 -39.41 -24.06 -4.96
N THR A 2 -38.92 -22.88 -4.62
CA THR A 2 -37.99 -22.10 -5.46
C THR A 2 -36.70 -22.86 -5.48
N ASN A 3 -36.32 -23.36 -6.65
CA ASN A 3 -35.02 -23.99 -6.90
C ASN A 3 -33.96 -22.91 -6.74
N THR A 4 -33.40 -22.72 -5.53
CA THR A 4 -32.33 -21.78 -5.28
C THR A 4 -31.06 -22.38 -5.92
N ILE A 5 -30.70 -21.93 -7.11
CA ILE A 5 -29.45 -22.28 -7.76
C ILE A 5 -28.35 -21.82 -6.81
N MET A 6 -27.56 -22.77 -6.32
CA MET A 6 -26.40 -22.44 -5.47
C MET A 6 -25.40 -21.63 -6.29
N PRO A 7 -24.89 -20.51 -5.76
CA PRO A 7 -23.90 -19.71 -6.47
C PRO A 7 -22.65 -20.54 -6.80
N LEU A 8 -22.03 -20.25 -7.94
CA LEU A 8 -20.85 -20.98 -8.42
C LEU A 8 -19.66 -20.83 -7.46
N TYR A 9 -19.52 -19.64 -6.85
CA TYR A 9 -18.47 -19.35 -5.90
C TYR A 9 -19.04 -18.88 -4.55
N ASP A 10 -18.33 -19.19 -3.47
CA ASP A 10 -18.66 -18.66 -2.15
C ASP A 10 -18.21 -17.20 -2.03
N ILE A 11 -17.02 -16.91 -2.56
CA ILE A 11 -16.43 -15.56 -2.55
C ILE A 11 -15.86 -15.25 -3.93
N ALA A 12 -16.19 -14.06 -4.46
CA ALA A 12 -15.50 -13.48 -5.61
C ALA A 12 -14.71 -12.23 -5.18
N ILE A 13 -13.43 -12.17 -5.53
CA ILE A 13 -12.52 -11.06 -5.20
C ILE A 13 -12.13 -10.36 -6.49
N SER A 14 -12.52 -9.09 -6.64
CA SER A 14 -12.11 -8.26 -7.78
C SER A 14 -10.76 -7.62 -7.51
N GLY A 15 -9.77 -7.97 -8.35
CA GLY A 15 -8.40 -7.46 -8.30
C GLY A 15 -7.40 -8.41 -7.62
N ALA A 16 -6.38 -8.83 -8.39
CA ALA A 16 -5.24 -9.61 -7.91
C ALA A 16 -4.02 -8.75 -7.56
N GLY A 17 -4.23 -7.51 -7.13
CA GLY A 17 -3.19 -6.71 -6.52
C GLY A 17 -2.78 -7.26 -5.15
N PRO A 18 -1.79 -6.65 -4.46
CA PRO A 18 -1.26 -7.20 -3.21
C PRO A 18 -2.31 -7.47 -2.13
N VAL A 19 -3.34 -6.63 -2.02
CA VAL A 19 -4.38 -6.77 -0.98
C VAL A 19 -5.37 -7.90 -1.32
N GLY A 20 -5.84 -7.97 -2.56
CA GLY A 20 -6.78 -9.01 -3.00
C GLY A 20 -6.13 -10.39 -3.02
N SER A 21 -4.89 -10.48 -3.48
CA SER A 21 -4.10 -11.72 -3.46
C SER A 21 -3.85 -12.22 -2.03
N ALA A 22 -3.46 -11.32 -1.12
CA ALA A 22 -3.28 -11.68 0.28
C ALA A 22 -4.58 -12.16 0.93
N LEU A 23 -5.71 -11.48 0.66
CA LEU A 23 -7.02 -11.93 1.15
C LEU A 23 -7.36 -13.33 0.63
N ALA A 24 -7.20 -13.58 -0.66
CA ALA A 24 -7.51 -14.87 -1.26
C ALA A 24 -6.70 -16.01 -0.62
N LEU A 25 -5.39 -15.80 -0.40
CA LEU A 25 -4.52 -16.77 0.28
C LEU A 25 -4.94 -17.02 1.73
N LEU A 26 -5.26 -15.96 2.47
CA LEU A 26 -5.71 -16.06 3.85
C LEU A 26 -7.06 -16.81 3.99
N LEU A 27 -7.95 -16.62 3.03
CA LEU A 27 -9.25 -17.33 2.97
C LEU A 27 -9.04 -18.78 2.55
N ALA A 28 -8.21 -19.03 1.53
CA ALA A 28 -7.91 -20.38 1.05
C ALA A 28 -7.33 -21.28 2.17
N ALA A 29 -6.46 -20.72 3.01
CA ALA A 29 -5.93 -21.45 4.16
C ALA A 29 -6.98 -21.82 5.23
N ARG A 30 -8.19 -21.27 5.16
CA ARG A 30 -9.30 -21.49 6.11
C ARG A 30 -10.50 -22.18 5.47
N ALA A 31 -10.61 -22.13 4.16
CA ALA A 31 -11.76 -22.67 3.44
C ALA A 31 -11.67 -24.18 3.26
N PRO A 32 -12.76 -24.94 3.50
CA PRO A 32 -12.81 -26.37 3.16
C PRO A 32 -12.67 -26.65 1.66
N GLN A 33 -13.09 -25.71 0.82
CA GLN A 33 -13.08 -25.79 -0.64
C GLN A 33 -12.46 -24.49 -1.24
N PRO A 34 -11.12 -24.38 -1.30
CA PRO A 34 -10.46 -23.18 -1.81
C PRO A 34 -10.85 -22.81 -3.25
N GLU A 35 -11.21 -23.82 -4.08
CA GLU A 35 -11.66 -23.62 -5.46
C GLU A 35 -12.97 -22.84 -5.60
N ARG A 36 -13.74 -22.72 -4.51
CA ARG A 36 -14.94 -21.88 -4.45
C ARG A 36 -14.65 -20.41 -4.12
N ILE A 37 -13.37 -20.06 -3.98
CA ILE A 37 -12.90 -18.68 -3.90
C ILE A 37 -12.38 -18.28 -5.28
N ALA A 38 -13.01 -17.30 -5.93
CA ALA A 38 -12.61 -16.79 -7.23
C ALA A 38 -11.85 -15.47 -7.09
N VAL A 39 -10.73 -15.31 -7.81
CA VAL A 39 -10.00 -14.05 -7.94
C VAL A 39 -10.06 -13.60 -9.40
N LEU A 40 -10.63 -12.41 -9.63
CA LEU A 40 -10.74 -11.81 -10.95
C LEU A 40 -9.60 -10.83 -11.17
N ALA A 41 -8.78 -11.06 -12.20
CA ALA A 41 -7.69 -10.18 -12.55
C ALA A 41 -7.41 -10.19 -14.05
N ARG A 42 -6.79 -9.14 -14.56
CA ARG A 42 -6.29 -9.09 -15.93
C ARG A 42 -4.89 -9.68 -16.00
N GLY A 43 -4.64 -10.53 -16.99
CA GLY A 43 -3.32 -11.06 -17.29
C GLY A 43 -2.73 -12.06 -16.27
N ILE A 44 -3.52 -12.53 -15.30
CA ILE A 44 -3.03 -13.47 -14.28
C ILE A 44 -2.90 -14.89 -14.80
N THR A 45 -3.66 -15.24 -15.84
CA THR A 45 -3.68 -16.57 -16.46
C THR A 45 -2.75 -16.70 -17.67
N ALA A 46 -2.20 -15.58 -18.18
CA ALA A 46 -1.49 -15.55 -19.46
C ALA A 46 -0.10 -16.19 -19.46
N THR A 47 0.44 -16.64 -18.33
CA THR A 47 1.82 -17.18 -18.26
C THR A 47 1.96 -18.66 -18.62
N ASP A 48 0.87 -19.42 -18.72
CA ASP A 48 0.94 -20.88 -19.00
C ASP A 48 0.59 -21.26 -20.46
N SER A 49 0.14 -20.32 -21.30
CA SER A 49 -0.24 -20.62 -22.69
C SER A 49 0.89 -20.43 -23.71
N ALA A 50 2.07 -19.98 -23.30
CA ALA A 50 3.17 -19.63 -24.23
C ALA A 50 3.95 -20.84 -24.80
N ASN A 51 3.62 -22.09 -24.44
CA ASN A 51 4.35 -23.28 -24.89
C ASN A 51 3.60 -24.20 -25.90
N ALA A 52 2.51 -23.75 -26.50
CA ALA A 52 1.71 -24.67 -27.34
C ALA A 52 1.57 -24.29 -28.83
N HIS A 53 2.18 -23.22 -29.36
CA HIS A 53 2.23 -23.05 -30.84
C HIS A 53 3.51 -22.32 -31.25
N ALA A 54 4.40 -23.06 -31.89
CA ALA A 54 5.59 -22.55 -32.54
C ALA A 54 5.20 -21.69 -33.77
N GLY A 55 5.30 -20.39 -33.65
CA GLY A 55 5.15 -19.46 -34.76
C GLY A 55 5.78 -18.12 -34.41
N LYS A 56 6.95 -17.84 -35.00
CA LYS A 56 7.80 -16.63 -35.00
C LYS A 56 7.98 -15.88 -33.67
N PRO A 57 9.22 -15.58 -33.24
CA PRO A 57 9.47 -14.82 -32.03
C PRO A 57 9.13 -13.34 -32.25
N GLU A 58 7.91 -12.93 -31.94
CA GLU A 58 7.70 -11.57 -31.51
C GLU A 58 8.31 -11.48 -30.11
N VAL A 59 9.35 -10.67 -29.98
CA VAL A 59 9.94 -10.32 -28.68
C VAL A 59 8.82 -9.71 -27.84
N PRO A 60 8.32 -10.39 -26.80
CA PRO A 60 7.33 -9.78 -25.93
C PRO A 60 8.02 -8.61 -25.25
N THR A 61 7.61 -7.38 -25.56
CA THR A 61 7.99 -6.20 -24.80
C THR A 61 7.48 -6.40 -23.38
N ARG A 62 8.36 -6.89 -22.50
CA ARG A 62 8.08 -6.99 -21.08
C ARG A 62 7.58 -5.61 -20.63
N PRO A 63 6.38 -5.50 -20.01
CA PRO A 63 5.92 -4.21 -19.52
C PRO A 63 7.03 -3.61 -18.64
N ALA A 64 7.28 -2.31 -18.79
CA ALA A 64 8.32 -1.63 -18.01
C ALA A 64 8.09 -1.94 -16.53
N ALA A 65 9.16 -2.35 -15.83
CA ALA A 65 9.10 -2.68 -14.42
C ALA A 65 8.49 -1.50 -13.62
N ASP A 66 7.62 -1.81 -12.67
CA ASP A 66 7.02 -0.79 -11.81
C ASP A 66 8.12 -0.14 -10.95
N PRO A 67 8.33 1.18 -11.03
CA PRO A 67 9.42 1.85 -10.32
C PRO A 67 9.20 1.95 -8.81
N ARG A 68 8.03 1.54 -8.33
CA ARG A 68 7.65 1.71 -6.92
C ARG A 68 8.36 0.70 -6.03
N THR A 69 8.91 1.22 -4.94
CA THR A 69 9.27 0.42 -3.77
C THR A 69 8.22 0.62 -2.67
N LEU A 70 7.98 -0.41 -1.89
CA LEU A 70 6.96 -0.44 -0.85
C LEU A 70 7.62 -0.57 0.51
N ALA A 71 7.30 0.35 1.43
CA ALA A 71 7.67 0.24 2.84
C ALA A 71 6.60 -0.59 3.58
N LEU A 72 6.89 -1.85 3.81
CA LEU A 72 6.04 -2.77 4.57
C LEU A 72 6.45 -2.75 6.04
N ASN A 73 5.51 -2.51 6.93
CA ASN A 73 5.76 -2.57 8.35
C ASN A 73 5.94 -4.02 8.84
N HIS A 74 6.41 -4.19 10.07
CA HIS A 74 6.69 -5.50 10.65
C HIS A 74 5.47 -6.44 10.61
N GLY A 75 4.27 -5.94 10.90
CA GLY A 75 3.04 -6.75 10.84
C GLY A 75 2.69 -7.22 9.43
N SER A 76 2.86 -6.37 8.43
CA SER A 76 2.64 -6.73 7.02
C SER A 76 3.65 -7.76 6.53
N ARG A 77 4.91 -7.68 6.98
CA ARG A 77 5.92 -8.70 6.68
C ARG A 77 5.50 -10.06 7.25
N MET A 78 5.17 -10.12 8.54
CA MET A 78 4.74 -11.37 9.18
C MET A 78 3.55 -12.01 8.46
N LEU A 79 2.58 -11.19 8.03
CA LEU A 79 1.44 -11.67 7.28
C LEU A 79 1.86 -12.30 5.94
N LEU A 80 2.75 -11.64 5.17
CA LEU A 80 3.23 -12.17 3.89
C LEU A 80 4.10 -13.42 4.06
N GLU A 81 4.87 -13.52 5.17
CA GLU A 81 5.59 -14.73 5.55
C GLU A 81 4.63 -15.88 5.88
N GLU A 82 3.56 -15.63 6.65
CA GLU A 82 2.55 -16.61 7.03
C GLU A 82 1.87 -17.24 5.81
N ILE A 83 1.56 -16.42 4.79
CA ILE A 83 0.92 -16.91 3.56
C ILE A 83 1.92 -17.39 2.49
N GLY A 84 3.21 -17.50 2.82
CA GLY A 84 4.24 -17.97 1.88
C GLY A 84 4.54 -17.04 0.70
N ALA A 85 4.23 -15.73 0.84
CA ALA A 85 4.35 -14.74 -0.23
C ALA A 85 5.35 -13.61 0.07
N TRP A 86 6.30 -13.83 0.98
CA TRP A 86 7.37 -12.87 1.22
C TRP A 86 8.40 -12.88 0.08
N PRO A 87 8.76 -11.72 -0.53
CA PRO A 87 9.73 -11.67 -1.62
C PRO A 87 11.15 -11.96 -1.13
N GLY A 88 11.99 -12.50 -2.03
CA GLY A 88 13.37 -12.90 -1.71
C GLY A 88 14.31 -11.73 -1.42
N LYS A 89 14.05 -10.54 -1.99
CA LYS A 89 14.88 -9.34 -1.78
C LYS A 89 14.13 -8.31 -0.95
N SER A 90 14.79 -7.78 0.09
CA SER A 90 14.24 -6.69 0.90
C SER A 90 15.34 -5.92 1.61
N ALA A 91 15.13 -4.63 1.88
CA ALA A 91 16.00 -3.82 2.74
C ALA A 91 15.32 -3.57 4.08
N GLU A 92 16.03 -3.80 5.19
CA GLU A 92 15.46 -3.61 6.53
C GLU A 92 15.35 -2.12 6.90
N ILE A 93 14.31 -1.78 7.67
CA ILE A 93 14.18 -0.51 8.35
C ILE A 93 14.27 -0.75 9.85
N THR A 94 15.35 -0.31 10.46
CA THR A 94 15.58 -0.38 11.91
C THR A 94 15.37 0.95 12.61
N THR A 95 15.56 2.05 11.88
CA THR A 95 15.41 3.42 12.39
C THR A 95 14.68 4.29 11.38
N VAL A 96 13.68 5.03 11.84
CA VAL A 96 13.02 6.10 11.06
C VAL A 96 13.39 7.44 11.69
N HIS A 97 13.99 8.31 10.88
CA HIS A 97 14.34 9.68 11.25
C HIS A 97 13.32 10.65 10.65
N VAL A 98 12.49 11.22 11.50
CA VAL A 98 11.51 12.26 11.12
C VAL A 98 12.10 13.63 11.43
N SER A 99 12.04 14.59 10.50
CA SER A 99 12.55 15.94 10.69
C SER A 99 11.82 16.97 9.83
N GLN A 100 11.93 18.24 10.19
CA GLN A 100 11.43 19.36 9.39
C GLN A 100 12.60 20.22 8.88
N ARG A 101 12.56 20.61 7.61
CA ARG A 101 13.60 21.48 7.01
C ARG A 101 13.57 22.86 7.65
N GLY A 102 14.76 23.35 8.08
CA GLY A 102 14.90 24.67 8.67
C GLY A 102 14.29 24.83 10.07
N ARG A 103 14.01 23.73 10.77
CA ARG A 103 13.55 23.71 12.17
C ARG A 103 14.37 22.76 13.02
N LEU A 104 14.41 23.00 14.34
CA LEU A 104 15.24 22.21 15.27
C LEU A 104 14.64 20.83 15.60
N GLY A 105 13.33 20.64 15.41
CA GLY A 105 12.64 19.41 15.78
C GLY A 105 13.02 18.24 14.90
N ARG A 106 13.38 17.14 15.54
CA ARG A 106 13.54 15.80 14.94
C ARG A 106 12.99 14.75 15.89
N THR A 107 12.65 13.59 15.37
CA THR A 107 12.27 12.42 16.19
C THR A 107 12.91 11.19 15.58
N LEU A 108 13.49 10.34 16.41
CA LEU A 108 13.99 9.02 16.03
C LEU A 108 13.02 7.96 16.55
N ILE A 109 12.59 7.09 15.66
CA ILE A 109 11.80 5.90 16.00
C ILE A 109 12.70 4.71 15.77
N ARG A 110 12.98 3.92 16.79
CA ARG A 110 13.89 2.79 16.75
C ARG A 110 13.17 1.48 17.06
N HIS A 111 13.58 0.42 16.41
CA HIS A 111 12.98 -0.90 16.56
C HIS A 111 13.13 -1.48 17.97
N ASP A 112 14.30 -1.25 18.60
CA ASP A 112 14.63 -1.72 19.96
C ASP A 112 13.71 -1.09 21.02
N GLU A 113 13.37 0.20 20.87
CA GLU A 113 12.43 0.90 21.77
C GLU A 113 11.00 0.34 21.72
N LEU A 114 10.63 -0.30 20.62
CA LEU A 114 9.31 -0.88 20.43
C LEU A 114 9.28 -2.39 20.71
N GLY A 115 10.43 -2.99 20.97
CA GLY A 115 10.56 -4.41 21.25
C GLY A 115 10.30 -5.30 20.03
N VAL A 116 10.62 -4.82 18.82
CA VAL A 116 10.49 -5.56 17.57
C VAL A 116 11.86 -5.75 16.92
N PRO A 117 12.10 -6.81 16.14
CA PRO A 117 13.39 -7.04 15.49
C PRO A 117 13.72 -5.99 14.43
N ARG A 118 12.70 -5.36 13.84
CA ARG A 118 12.77 -4.26 12.84
C ARG A 118 11.46 -3.48 12.80
N LEU A 119 11.50 -2.26 12.29
CA LEU A 119 10.28 -1.46 12.08
C LEU A 119 9.53 -1.90 10.82
N GLY A 120 10.25 -2.35 9.81
CA GLY A 120 9.70 -2.80 8.55
C GLY A 120 10.78 -3.18 7.55
N ASN A 121 10.35 -3.38 6.31
CA ASN A 121 11.23 -3.65 5.17
C ASN A 121 10.76 -2.87 3.95
N VAL A 122 11.71 -2.51 3.10
CA VAL A 122 11.42 -2.00 1.76
C VAL A 122 11.59 -3.14 0.75
N VAL A 123 10.62 -3.29 -0.13
CA VAL A 123 10.58 -4.32 -1.19
C VAL A 123 10.18 -3.68 -2.50
N ALA A 124 10.55 -4.27 -3.64
CA ALA A 124 10.04 -3.85 -4.94
C ALA A 124 8.57 -4.27 -5.09
N TYR A 125 7.75 -3.44 -5.72
CA TYR A 125 6.33 -3.73 -5.95
C TYR A 125 6.15 -5.02 -6.76
N ASP A 126 6.91 -5.16 -7.85
CA ASP A 126 6.83 -6.33 -8.75
C ASP A 126 7.23 -7.62 -8.04
N ASP A 127 8.22 -7.59 -7.14
CA ASP A 127 8.67 -8.77 -6.39
C ASP A 127 7.57 -9.26 -5.42
N VAL A 128 6.90 -8.33 -4.73
CA VAL A 128 5.75 -8.68 -3.87
C VAL A 128 4.62 -9.27 -4.67
N LEU A 129 4.28 -8.65 -5.81
CA LEU A 129 3.19 -9.12 -6.66
C LEU A 129 3.51 -10.49 -7.25
N ALA A 130 4.74 -10.70 -7.74
CA ALA A 130 5.19 -11.98 -8.27
C ALA A 130 5.12 -13.10 -7.21
N SER A 131 5.57 -12.83 -5.97
CA SER A 131 5.52 -13.79 -4.87
C SER A 131 4.08 -14.14 -4.49
N LEU A 132 3.18 -13.14 -4.42
CA LEU A 132 1.75 -13.36 -4.16
C LEU A 132 1.09 -14.19 -5.27
N HIS A 133 1.37 -13.88 -6.54
CA HIS A 133 0.82 -14.62 -7.67
C HIS A 133 1.38 -16.06 -7.73
N ALA A 134 2.64 -16.27 -7.37
CA ALA A 134 3.20 -17.62 -7.26
C ALA A 134 2.49 -18.44 -6.18
N ALA A 135 2.23 -17.85 -5.00
CA ALA A 135 1.47 -18.50 -3.93
C ALA A 135 0.02 -18.77 -4.34
N LEU A 136 -0.66 -17.81 -5.02
CA LEU A 136 -2.02 -18.00 -5.51
C LEU A 136 -2.17 -19.20 -6.44
N ARG A 137 -1.24 -19.39 -7.39
CA ARG A 137 -1.27 -20.55 -8.29
C ARG A 137 -1.18 -21.90 -7.57
N GLN A 138 -0.65 -21.93 -6.36
CA GLN A 138 -0.50 -23.15 -5.54
C GLN A 138 -1.61 -23.30 -4.50
N SER A 139 -2.48 -22.31 -4.32
CA SER A 139 -3.43 -22.24 -3.20
C SER A 139 -4.75 -23.00 -3.43
N GLY A 140 -5.01 -23.47 -4.66
CA GLY A 140 -6.30 -24.06 -5.05
C GLY A 140 -7.41 -23.03 -5.36
N VAL A 141 -7.16 -21.73 -5.24
CA VAL A 141 -8.11 -20.66 -5.60
C VAL A 141 -8.36 -20.63 -7.09
N THR A 142 -9.60 -20.38 -7.51
CA THR A 142 -9.93 -20.22 -8.93
C THR A 142 -9.50 -18.83 -9.43
N LEU A 143 -8.64 -18.81 -10.45
CA LEU A 143 -8.20 -17.58 -11.10
C LEU A 143 -9.03 -17.34 -12.36
N LEU A 144 -9.72 -16.20 -12.44
CA LEU A 144 -10.57 -15.82 -13.55
C LEU A 144 -9.99 -14.62 -14.29
N GLU A 145 -9.91 -14.71 -15.62
CA GLU A 145 -9.52 -13.58 -16.45
C GLU A 145 -10.65 -12.53 -16.45
N ALA A 146 -10.34 -11.32 -16.00
CA ALA A 146 -11.30 -10.22 -16.07
C ALA A 146 -11.45 -9.74 -17.51
N SER A 147 -12.67 -9.83 -18.06
CA SER A 147 -12.96 -9.39 -19.43
C SER A 147 -12.55 -7.93 -19.65
N ALA A 148 -11.90 -7.63 -20.78
CA ALA A 148 -11.54 -6.27 -21.18
C ALA A 148 -12.76 -5.34 -21.33
N ASN A 149 -13.95 -5.90 -21.52
CA ASN A 149 -15.22 -5.18 -21.66
C ASN A 149 -15.99 -5.02 -20.33
N SER A 150 -15.44 -5.45 -19.20
CA SER A 150 -16.00 -5.05 -17.90
C SER A 150 -15.85 -3.54 -17.77
N PRO A 151 -16.95 -2.77 -17.62
CA PRO A 151 -16.87 -1.33 -17.57
C PRO A 151 -15.89 -0.92 -16.50
N SER A 152 -14.91 -0.09 -16.91
CA SER A 152 -14.03 0.59 -15.96
C SER A 152 -14.94 1.39 -15.03
N PRO A 153 -14.78 1.31 -13.70
CA PRO A 153 -15.78 1.80 -12.75
C PRO A 153 -15.88 3.33 -12.66
N GLU A 154 -15.41 4.09 -13.63
CA GLU A 154 -15.47 5.55 -13.63
C GLU A 154 -16.90 6.14 -13.78
N GLY A 155 -17.93 5.31 -13.97
CA GLY A 155 -19.30 5.77 -14.20
C GLY A 155 -20.42 5.06 -13.41
N ALA A 156 -20.17 4.00 -12.70
CA ALA A 156 -21.20 3.25 -11.98
C ALA A 156 -21.22 3.61 -10.49
N VAL A 157 -21.82 4.76 -10.21
CA VAL A 157 -22.32 5.09 -8.88
C VAL A 157 -23.69 4.40 -8.76
N HIS A 158 -23.82 3.52 -7.79
CA HIS A 158 -24.99 2.79 -7.31
C HIS A 158 -25.29 1.42 -7.93
N ASP A 159 -25.33 0.50 -6.99
CA ASP A 159 -26.02 -0.79 -6.97
C ASP A 159 -25.48 -1.90 -7.86
N ARG A 160 -24.89 -2.93 -7.20
CA ARG A 160 -24.50 -4.22 -7.75
C ARG A 160 -23.52 -4.20 -8.93
N ALA A 161 -22.26 -4.04 -8.65
CA ALA A 161 -21.28 -4.33 -9.68
C ALA A 161 -20.49 -5.60 -9.38
N GLU A 162 -21.16 -6.74 -9.23
CA GLU A 162 -20.53 -8.00 -9.57
C GLU A 162 -20.22 -7.99 -11.07
N PRO A 163 -18.97 -8.27 -11.49
CA PRO A 163 -18.67 -8.44 -12.91
C PRO A 163 -19.56 -9.53 -13.50
N PRO A 164 -20.10 -9.36 -14.72
CA PRO A 164 -20.91 -10.38 -15.38
C PRO A 164 -20.14 -11.71 -15.42
N GLY A 165 -20.77 -12.79 -14.94
CA GLY A 165 -20.20 -14.14 -14.95
C GLY A 165 -19.58 -14.61 -13.64
N THR A 166 -19.63 -13.82 -12.56
CA THR A 166 -19.26 -14.24 -11.21
C THR A 166 -20.52 -14.36 -10.35
N ASP A 167 -21.15 -15.53 -10.38
CA ASP A 167 -22.23 -15.85 -9.46
C ASP A 167 -21.60 -16.25 -8.11
N SER A 168 -21.58 -15.31 -7.15
CA SER A 168 -20.97 -15.51 -5.83
C SER A 168 -21.90 -15.14 -4.68
N THR A 169 -21.73 -15.80 -3.52
CA THR A 169 -22.47 -15.47 -2.30
C THR A 169 -21.97 -14.14 -1.69
N LEU A 170 -20.67 -13.88 -1.78
CA LEU A 170 -20.02 -12.67 -1.26
C LEU A 170 -19.08 -12.07 -2.31
N PHE A 171 -19.17 -10.77 -2.51
CA PHE A 171 -18.29 -10.02 -3.39
C PHE A 171 -17.32 -9.12 -2.61
N VAL A 172 -16.01 -9.22 -2.89
CA VAL A 172 -14.98 -8.37 -2.30
C VAL A 172 -14.31 -7.55 -3.38
N ARG A 173 -14.36 -6.23 -3.25
CA ARG A 173 -13.70 -5.30 -4.16
C ARG A 173 -12.34 -4.90 -3.63
N SER A 174 -11.28 -5.17 -4.39
CA SER A 174 -9.89 -4.84 -4.06
C SER A 174 -9.07 -4.34 -5.26
N ASP A 175 -9.74 -4.00 -6.37
CA ASP A 175 -9.16 -3.63 -7.67
C ASP A 175 -8.63 -2.19 -7.74
N GLY A 176 -8.67 -1.45 -6.63
CA GLY A 176 -8.23 -0.06 -6.57
C GLY A 176 -9.22 0.94 -7.17
N ALA A 177 -10.33 0.48 -7.73
CA ALA A 177 -11.38 1.37 -8.23
C ALA A 177 -12.02 2.14 -7.07
N ARG A 178 -12.17 3.46 -7.26
CA ARG A 178 -12.64 4.35 -6.21
C ARG A 178 -14.09 4.02 -5.82
N ALA A 179 -14.33 3.80 -4.52
CA ALA A 179 -15.68 3.77 -3.99
C ALA A 179 -16.22 5.20 -3.86
N THR A 180 -17.54 5.35 -3.80
CA THR A 180 -18.16 6.64 -3.42
C THR A 180 -17.68 7.08 -2.04
N GLY A 181 -17.28 8.34 -1.88
CA GLY A 181 -16.77 8.80 -0.59
C GLY A 181 -16.19 10.21 -0.65
N ILE A 182 -15.42 10.52 0.37
CA ILE A 182 -14.69 11.80 0.45
C ILE A 182 -13.46 11.70 -0.44
N GLU A 183 -13.38 12.57 -1.44
CA GLU A 183 -12.18 12.75 -2.26
C GLU A 183 -11.50 14.05 -1.87
N ARG A 184 -10.19 14.02 -1.73
CA ARG A 184 -9.37 15.21 -1.53
C ARG A 184 -8.17 15.16 -2.46
N GLN A 185 -8.05 16.18 -3.28
CA GLN A 185 -6.85 16.43 -4.06
C GLN A 185 -5.88 17.26 -3.22
N TYR A 186 -4.64 16.82 -3.12
CA TYR A 186 -3.63 17.53 -2.34
C TYR A 186 -2.99 18.70 -3.10
N GLY A 187 -3.19 18.79 -4.42
CA GLY A 187 -2.44 19.73 -5.25
C GLY A 187 -0.93 19.43 -5.23
N GLN A 188 -0.59 18.18 -5.05
CA GLN A 188 0.78 17.67 -5.01
C GLN A 188 0.90 16.41 -5.86
N ASP A 189 2.10 16.24 -6.44
CA ASP A 189 2.52 15.02 -7.11
C ASP A 189 3.71 14.41 -6.37
N ALA A 190 3.80 13.08 -6.37
CA ALA A 190 4.95 12.33 -5.87
C ALA A 190 5.95 12.09 -7.00
N LEU A 191 7.15 12.64 -6.86
CA LEU A 191 8.28 12.27 -7.70
C LEU A 191 9.00 11.08 -7.06
N LEU A 192 9.12 9.99 -7.82
CA LEU A 192 9.88 8.81 -7.46
C LEU A 192 11.21 8.82 -8.18
N ALA A 193 12.28 8.52 -7.46
CA ALA A 193 13.63 8.36 -8.00
C ALA A 193 14.41 7.35 -7.15
N THR A 194 15.48 6.81 -7.71
CA THR A 194 16.46 6.00 -6.98
C THR A 194 17.78 6.74 -6.97
N VAL A 195 18.45 6.77 -5.83
CA VAL A 195 19.74 7.45 -5.68
C VAL A 195 20.75 6.60 -4.93
N ARG A 196 22.03 6.81 -5.24
CA ARG A 196 23.17 6.29 -4.47
C ARG A 196 23.71 7.36 -3.54
N ALA A 197 23.95 7.01 -2.29
CA ALA A 197 24.49 7.88 -1.26
C ALA A 197 25.98 7.62 -1.04
N SER A 198 26.83 8.66 -0.94
CA SER A 198 28.26 8.49 -0.67
C SER A 198 28.58 8.21 0.81
N ARG A 199 27.64 8.46 1.72
CA ARG A 199 27.73 8.17 3.15
C ARG A 199 26.45 7.47 3.62
N PRO A 200 26.21 6.21 3.19
CA PRO A 200 24.99 5.50 3.53
C PRO A 200 24.86 5.21 5.02
N ARG A 201 23.62 5.01 5.46
CA ARG A 201 23.30 4.51 6.80
C ARG A 201 22.33 3.33 6.65
N PRO A 202 22.85 2.09 6.60
CA PRO A 202 22.02 0.91 6.44
C PRO A 202 20.93 0.84 7.51
N GLY A 203 19.73 0.43 7.10
CA GLY A 203 18.56 0.33 7.98
C GLY A 203 17.90 1.65 8.40
N TRP A 204 18.38 2.80 7.89
CA TRP A 204 17.78 4.10 8.19
C TRP A 204 16.84 4.56 7.08
N ALA A 205 15.59 4.81 7.42
CA ALA A 205 14.64 5.55 6.61
C ALA A 205 14.52 7.00 7.13
N TYR A 206 14.26 7.91 6.21
CA TYR A 206 14.11 9.34 6.55
C TYR A 206 12.77 9.85 6.03
N GLU A 207 12.08 10.62 6.87
CA GLU A 207 10.91 11.42 6.50
C GLU A 207 11.24 12.88 6.82
N ARG A 208 11.39 13.70 5.77
CA ARG A 208 11.75 15.10 5.92
C ARG A 208 10.64 15.98 5.39
N PHE A 209 9.97 16.68 6.28
CA PHE A 209 8.97 17.67 5.88
C PHE A 209 9.63 18.93 5.35
N THR A 210 9.28 19.31 4.12
CA THR A 210 9.68 20.57 3.48
C THR A 210 8.46 21.44 3.26
N ARG A 211 8.65 22.73 2.91
CA ARG A 211 7.54 23.64 2.59
C ARG A 211 6.76 23.22 1.35
N GLN A 212 7.39 22.49 0.44
CA GLN A 212 6.77 22.00 -0.80
C GLN A 212 5.98 20.71 -0.58
N GLY A 213 6.37 19.94 0.43
CA GLY A 213 5.79 18.65 0.76
C GLY A 213 6.82 17.74 1.43
N PRO A 214 6.40 16.53 1.85
CA PRO A 214 7.29 15.54 2.44
C PRO A 214 8.26 14.96 1.42
N LEU A 215 9.46 14.62 1.93
CA LEU A 215 10.55 13.98 1.20
C LEU A 215 11.00 12.75 2.01
N ALA A 216 10.71 11.56 1.49
CA ALA A 216 11.14 10.30 2.08
C ALA A 216 12.37 9.74 1.37
N PHE A 217 13.30 9.16 2.16
CA PHE A 217 14.39 8.31 1.71
C PHE A 217 14.22 6.95 2.36
N LEU A 218 14.10 5.92 1.56
CA LEU A 218 13.89 4.55 2.01
C LEU A 218 15.08 3.69 1.59
N PRO A 219 15.62 2.82 2.47
CA PRO A 219 16.63 1.84 2.06
C PRO A 219 16.13 1.05 0.85
N HIS A 220 17.01 0.73 -0.09
CA HIS A 220 16.61 0.05 -1.33
C HIS A 220 17.08 -1.41 -1.32
N PRO A 221 16.26 -2.39 -1.78
CA PRO A 221 16.62 -3.81 -1.76
C PRO A 221 17.82 -4.17 -2.66
N GLU A 222 18.21 -3.30 -3.58
CA GLU A 222 19.34 -3.54 -4.50
C GLU A 222 20.72 -3.15 -3.93
N GLY A 223 20.79 -2.51 -2.76
CA GLY A 223 22.09 -2.18 -2.12
C GLY A 223 21.96 -1.28 -0.90
N GLU A 224 22.90 -1.42 0.02
CA GLU A 224 22.94 -0.66 1.29
C GLU A 224 23.22 0.83 1.08
N ASP A 225 23.84 1.20 -0.03
CA ASP A 225 24.14 2.57 -0.43
C ASP A 225 23.08 3.19 -1.33
N ILE A 226 22.02 2.42 -1.66
CA ILE A 226 20.93 2.85 -2.55
C ILE A 226 19.71 3.21 -1.71
N TYR A 227 19.03 4.30 -2.13
CA TYR A 227 17.79 4.78 -1.51
C TYR A 227 16.73 5.03 -2.57
N GLY A 228 15.51 4.55 -2.30
CA GLY A 228 14.31 4.98 -3.01
C GLY A 228 13.85 6.33 -2.47
N ILE A 229 13.48 7.25 -3.37
CA ILE A 229 13.02 8.60 -3.04
C ILE A 229 11.52 8.71 -3.35
N VAL A 230 10.77 9.26 -2.40
CA VAL A 230 9.40 9.73 -2.63
C VAL A 230 9.38 11.21 -2.23
N TRP A 231 9.29 12.10 -3.22
CA TRP A 231 9.34 13.54 -2.99
C TRP A 231 8.05 14.22 -3.46
N CYS A 232 7.22 14.60 -2.51
CA CYS A 232 5.95 15.28 -2.79
C CYS A 232 6.21 16.78 -3.06
N ASN A 233 5.70 17.28 -4.18
CA ASN A 233 5.84 18.66 -4.62
C ASN A 233 4.56 19.15 -5.29
N PRO A 234 4.33 20.48 -5.39
CA PRO A 234 3.33 21.03 -6.30
C PRO A 234 3.55 20.51 -7.73
N PRO A 235 2.50 20.26 -8.55
CA PRO A 235 2.61 19.60 -9.85
C PRO A 235 3.61 20.24 -10.80
N ALA A 236 3.61 21.58 -10.92
CA ALA A 236 4.54 22.29 -11.77
C ALA A 236 6.03 22.08 -11.34
N ARG A 237 6.29 21.99 -10.02
CA ARG A 237 7.63 21.71 -9.51
C ARG A 237 8.02 20.25 -9.72
N ALA A 238 7.10 19.31 -9.52
CA ALA A 238 7.35 17.89 -9.75
C ALA A 238 7.72 17.64 -11.23
N ALA A 239 6.96 18.21 -12.15
CA ALA A 239 7.23 18.16 -13.59
C ALA A 239 8.60 18.78 -13.95
N HIS A 240 8.93 19.95 -13.38
CA HIS A 240 10.24 20.56 -13.56
C HIS A 240 11.37 19.67 -13.04
N LEU A 241 11.27 19.15 -11.82
CA LEU A 241 12.28 18.25 -11.24
C LEU A 241 12.45 16.95 -12.05
N GLN A 242 11.39 16.46 -12.69
CA GLN A 242 11.45 15.28 -13.55
C GLN A 242 12.33 15.51 -14.79
N THR A 243 12.29 16.70 -15.37
CA THR A 243 12.97 17.05 -16.63
C THR A 243 14.38 17.63 -16.43
N LEU A 244 14.80 17.93 -15.20
CA LEU A 244 16.13 18.43 -14.92
C LEU A 244 17.22 17.45 -15.37
N GLU A 245 18.38 17.98 -15.77
CA GLU A 245 19.61 17.20 -15.87
C GLU A 245 19.98 16.59 -14.51
N ASP A 246 20.65 15.43 -14.52
CA ASP A 246 20.92 14.67 -13.29
C ASP A 246 21.66 15.49 -12.24
N THR A 247 22.69 16.25 -12.63
CA THR A 247 23.46 17.10 -11.71
C THR A 247 22.65 18.22 -11.06
N ALA A 248 21.72 18.82 -11.81
CA ALA A 248 20.83 19.86 -11.31
C ALA A 248 19.75 19.26 -10.36
N PHE A 249 19.26 18.07 -10.68
CA PHE A 249 18.35 17.33 -9.81
C PHE A 249 19.04 16.93 -8.50
N GLU A 250 20.26 16.36 -8.56
CA GLU A 250 21.08 15.98 -7.40
C GLU A 250 21.34 17.17 -6.47
N THR A 251 21.63 18.34 -7.06
CA THR A 251 21.80 19.60 -6.31
C THR A 251 20.50 19.99 -5.60
N SER A 252 19.38 20.02 -6.32
CA SER A 252 18.07 20.36 -5.75
C SER A 252 17.64 19.38 -4.64
N LEU A 253 17.92 18.09 -4.83
CA LEU A 253 17.64 17.05 -3.84
C LEU A 253 18.52 17.20 -2.59
N GLY A 254 19.82 17.46 -2.77
CA GLY A 254 20.77 17.72 -1.69
C GLY A 254 20.39 18.95 -0.86
N GLU A 255 19.97 20.05 -1.50
CA GLU A 255 19.46 21.24 -0.82
C GLU A 255 18.18 20.95 0.00
N ALA A 256 17.29 20.10 -0.50
CA ALA A 256 16.07 19.74 0.20
C ALA A 256 16.35 18.79 1.38
N PHE A 257 17.23 17.81 1.18
CA PHE A 257 17.51 16.76 2.18
C PHE A 257 18.61 17.16 3.17
N GLY A 258 19.67 17.84 2.72
CA GLY A 258 20.88 18.17 3.48
C GLY A 258 21.92 17.05 3.41
N ASP A 259 23.07 17.24 4.08
CA ASP A 259 24.32 16.48 3.88
C ASP A 259 24.42 15.14 4.62
N ARG A 260 23.32 14.66 5.24
CA ARG A 260 23.34 13.47 6.13
C ARG A 260 23.82 12.20 5.44
N LEU A 261 23.50 12.04 4.17
CA LEU A 261 23.90 10.89 3.34
C LEU A 261 25.06 11.21 2.39
N GLY A 262 25.69 12.39 2.54
CA GLY A 262 26.74 12.86 1.68
C GLY A 262 26.24 13.25 0.29
N ARG A 263 27.06 13.06 -0.74
CA ARG A 263 26.65 13.30 -2.14
C ARG A 263 25.65 12.23 -2.56
N LEU A 264 24.61 12.68 -3.27
CA LEU A 264 23.56 11.83 -3.83
C LEU A 264 23.76 11.77 -5.34
N ARG A 265 23.70 10.58 -5.91
CA ARG A 265 23.73 10.37 -7.37
C ARG A 265 22.47 9.66 -7.79
N VAL A 266 21.74 10.21 -8.75
CA VAL A 266 20.52 9.59 -9.30
C VAL A 266 20.87 8.35 -10.10
N LEU A 267 20.02 7.33 -9.98
CA LEU A 267 20.12 6.07 -10.69
C LEU A 267 18.83 5.85 -11.50
N GLY A 268 18.92 5.95 -12.82
CA GLY A 268 17.80 5.71 -13.72
C GLY A 268 16.75 6.84 -13.77
N PRO A 269 15.58 6.56 -14.34
CA PRO A 269 14.57 7.57 -14.63
C PRO A 269 13.85 8.05 -13.37
N ARG A 270 13.23 9.22 -13.49
CA ARG A 270 12.36 9.84 -12.49
C ARG A 270 10.91 9.72 -12.96
N HIS A 271 10.03 9.35 -12.06
CA HIS A 271 8.62 9.15 -12.35
C HIS A 271 7.77 10.08 -11.50
N VAL A 272 6.71 10.64 -12.06
CA VAL A 272 5.78 11.54 -11.34
C VAL A 272 4.38 10.95 -11.35
N PHE A 273 3.75 10.92 -10.18
CA PHE A 273 2.40 10.39 -9.96
C PHE A 273 1.55 11.42 -9.22
N PRO A 274 0.33 11.72 -9.69
CA PRO A 274 -0.56 12.62 -8.98
C PRO A 274 -1.03 12.02 -7.65
N LEU A 275 -1.15 12.86 -6.62
CA LEU A 275 -1.57 12.46 -5.29
C LEU A 275 -3.01 12.88 -5.00
N SER A 276 -3.84 11.91 -4.69
CA SER A 276 -5.19 12.14 -4.16
C SER A 276 -5.43 11.23 -2.96
N MET A 277 -6.24 11.68 -2.03
CA MET A 277 -6.82 10.85 -0.99
C MET A 277 -8.25 10.51 -1.37
N HIS A 278 -8.60 9.28 -1.13
CA HIS A 278 -9.97 8.83 -1.23
C HIS A 278 -10.32 8.02 0.03
N ALA A 279 -11.49 8.25 0.61
CA ALA A 279 -11.99 7.48 1.73
C ALA A 279 -13.50 7.25 1.56
N GLY A 280 -13.85 5.99 1.34
CA GLY A 280 -15.23 5.55 1.16
C GLY A 280 -15.69 4.55 2.22
N PRO A 281 -16.97 4.14 2.19
CA PRO A 281 -17.47 3.06 3.03
C PRO A 281 -16.78 1.75 2.65
N SER A 282 -16.52 0.88 3.65
CA SER A 282 -16.11 -0.50 3.35
C SER A 282 -17.29 -1.32 2.85
N LEU A 283 -18.47 -1.18 3.47
CA LEU A 283 -19.69 -1.83 3.06
C LEU A 283 -20.21 -1.19 1.77
N LEU A 284 -20.35 -1.99 0.72
CA LEU A 284 -20.93 -1.59 -0.57
C LEU A 284 -22.37 -2.08 -0.73
N GLY A 285 -22.81 -3.05 0.12
CA GLY A 285 -24.13 -3.65 0.10
C GLY A 285 -24.24 -4.75 1.15
N GLN A 286 -25.32 -5.53 1.12
CA GLN A 286 -25.54 -6.63 2.08
C GLN A 286 -24.47 -7.73 1.96
N ARG A 287 -24.03 -8.04 0.74
CA ARG A 287 -23.08 -9.11 0.41
C ARG A 287 -21.87 -8.58 -0.37
N ALA A 288 -21.57 -7.30 -0.24
CA ALA A 288 -20.46 -6.67 -0.96
C ALA A 288 -19.64 -5.76 -0.05
N ILE A 289 -18.32 -5.88 -0.13
CA ILE A 289 -17.38 -5.12 0.70
C ILE A 289 -16.15 -4.66 -0.10
N ALA A 290 -15.64 -3.47 0.22
CA ALA A 290 -14.39 -2.94 -0.33
C ALA A 290 -13.28 -2.99 0.72
N ILE A 291 -12.05 -3.31 0.28
CA ILE A 291 -10.83 -3.30 1.08
C ILE A 291 -9.67 -2.65 0.30
N GLY A 292 -8.64 -2.24 1.02
CA GLY A 292 -7.46 -1.61 0.41
C GLY A 292 -7.80 -0.33 -0.33
N ASN A 293 -7.20 -0.10 -1.51
CA ASN A 293 -7.40 1.13 -2.28
C ASN A 293 -8.84 1.29 -2.80
N ALA A 294 -9.59 0.21 -2.94
CA ALA A 294 -11.02 0.29 -3.27
C ALA A 294 -11.86 0.94 -2.16
N ALA A 295 -11.44 0.79 -0.90
CA ALA A 295 -12.09 1.43 0.25
C ALA A 295 -11.46 2.78 0.62
N GLN A 296 -10.13 2.91 0.46
CA GLN A 296 -9.39 4.11 0.83
C GLN A 296 -8.02 4.20 0.16
N THR A 297 -7.70 5.36 -0.38
CA THR A 297 -6.36 5.71 -0.85
C THR A 297 -5.80 6.79 0.07
N LEU A 298 -4.58 6.58 0.59
CA LEU A 298 -3.95 7.48 1.56
C LEU A 298 -2.82 8.28 0.91
N HIS A 299 -2.47 9.41 1.51
CA HIS A 299 -1.23 10.11 1.18
C HIS A 299 -0.03 9.18 1.41
N PRO A 300 1.00 9.17 0.54
CA PRO A 300 2.15 8.25 0.63
C PRO A 300 3.03 8.44 1.87
N VAL A 301 2.82 9.49 2.66
CA VAL A 301 3.53 9.72 3.93
C VAL A 301 3.47 8.47 4.81
N ALA A 302 4.63 8.08 5.31
CA ALA A 302 4.84 6.91 6.15
C ALA A 302 4.45 5.54 5.50
N GLY A 303 4.21 5.47 4.18
CA GLY A 303 3.96 4.22 3.45
C GLY A 303 2.78 3.40 3.96
N GLN A 304 1.71 4.05 4.48
CA GLN A 304 0.64 3.34 5.19
C GLN A 304 -0.41 2.69 4.29
N GLY A 305 -0.54 3.06 3.02
CA GLY A 305 -1.63 2.60 2.15
C GLY A 305 -1.72 1.09 2.03
N LEU A 306 -0.64 0.43 1.60
CA LEU A 306 -0.62 -1.04 1.48
C LEU A 306 -0.68 -1.72 2.84
N ASN A 307 0.01 -1.20 3.85
CA ASN A 307 -0.01 -1.76 5.21
C ASN A 307 -1.42 -1.79 5.81
N LEU A 308 -2.22 -0.74 5.57
CA LEU A 308 -3.61 -0.69 5.99
C LEU A 308 -4.47 -1.69 5.20
N GLY A 309 -4.25 -1.81 3.88
CA GLY A 309 -4.94 -2.77 3.03
C GLY A 309 -4.67 -4.23 3.41
N LEU A 310 -3.42 -4.58 3.73
CA LEU A 310 -3.07 -5.92 4.21
C LEU A 310 -3.70 -6.23 5.57
N ARG A 311 -3.79 -5.24 6.48
CA ARG A 311 -4.55 -5.38 7.74
C ARG A 311 -6.05 -5.57 7.48
N ASP A 312 -6.61 -4.87 6.50
CA ASP A 312 -8.00 -5.06 6.10
C ASP A 312 -8.24 -6.50 5.63
N ALA A 313 -7.34 -7.03 4.78
CA ALA A 313 -7.42 -8.41 4.30
C ALA A 313 -7.33 -9.43 5.44
N ALA A 314 -6.37 -9.27 6.37
CA ALA A 314 -6.22 -10.17 7.51
C ALA A 314 -7.46 -10.18 8.41
N GLN A 315 -7.97 -9.00 8.76
CA GLN A 315 -9.15 -8.88 9.64
C GLN A 315 -10.43 -9.37 8.96
N LEU A 316 -10.57 -9.18 7.64
CA LEU A 316 -11.69 -9.72 6.89
C LEU A 316 -11.64 -11.25 6.82
N ALA A 317 -10.46 -11.83 6.58
CA ALA A 317 -10.28 -13.28 6.58
C ALA A 317 -10.60 -13.91 7.95
N ILE A 318 -10.22 -13.24 9.05
CA ILE A 318 -10.58 -13.68 10.40
C ILE A 318 -12.09 -13.60 10.61
N ALA A 319 -12.73 -12.50 10.21
CA ALA A 319 -14.17 -12.31 10.38
C ALA A 319 -15.01 -13.33 9.59
N LEU A 320 -14.53 -13.71 8.39
CA LEU A 320 -15.21 -14.67 7.52
C LEU A 320 -14.86 -16.13 7.83
N GLY A 321 -13.82 -16.40 8.62
CA GLY A 321 -13.37 -17.76 8.93
C GLY A 321 -14.49 -18.71 9.38
N PRO A 322 -15.33 -18.35 10.38
CA PRO A 322 -16.45 -19.22 10.80
C PRO A 322 -17.50 -19.43 9.71
N TRP A 323 -17.72 -18.43 8.84
CA TRP A 323 -18.70 -18.49 7.77
C TRP A 323 -18.28 -19.42 6.63
N LEU A 324 -16.98 -19.57 6.37
CA LEU A 324 -16.43 -20.45 5.33
C LEU A 324 -16.80 -21.93 5.53
N ALA A 325 -17.15 -22.35 6.75
CA ALA A 325 -17.65 -23.69 7.01
C ALA A 325 -19.11 -23.89 6.51
N HIS A 326 -19.90 -22.80 6.41
CA HIS A 326 -21.28 -22.81 6.00
C HIS A 326 -21.62 -21.62 5.09
N PRO A 327 -21.04 -21.54 3.89
CA PRO A 327 -21.11 -20.36 3.02
C PRO A 327 -22.48 -20.11 2.40
N GLY A 328 -23.43 -21.04 2.56
CA GLY A 328 -24.82 -20.84 2.16
C GLY A 328 -25.63 -19.90 3.08
N THR A 329 -25.06 -19.51 4.25
CA THR A 329 -25.71 -18.57 5.18
C THR A 329 -25.44 -17.13 4.78
N ASP A 330 -26.25 -16.17 5.26
CA ASP A 330 -26.07 -14.76 4.97
C ASP A 330 -24.89 -14.15 5.74
N PRO A 331 -23.83 -13.64 5.09
CA PRO A 331 -22.66 -13.05 5.74
C PRO A 331 -22.85 -11.58 6.16
N SER A 332 -23.99 -10.96 5.88
CA SER A 332 -24.19 -9.50 6.02
C SER A 332 -23.87 -8.97 7.41
N HIS A 333 -24.22 -9.70 8.46
CA HIS A 333 -23.93 -9.29 9.84
C HIS A 333 -22.42 -9.32 10.16
N LEU A 334 -21.69 -10.30 9.62
CA LEU A 334 -20.22 -10.39 9.78
C LEU A 334 -19.51 -9.23 9.07
N LEU A 335 -19.99 -8.87 7.87
CA LEU A 335 -19.47 -7.73 7.13
C LEU A 335 -19.74 -6.41 7.85
N ALA A 336 -20.93 -6.24 8.42
CA ALA A 336 -21.28 -5.07 9.21
C ALA A 336 -20.41 -4.93 10.47
N ASP A 337 -20.17 -6.04 11.17
CA ASP A 337 -19.30 -6.09 12.35
C ASP A 337 -17.84 -5.80 11.99
N TYR A 338 -17.34 -6.39 10.92
CA TYR A 338 -16.01 -6.09 10.39
C TYR A 338 -15.86 -4.60 10.08
N ALA A 339 -16.79 -4.03 9.29
CA ALA A 339 -16.74 -2.62 8.90
C ALA A 339 -16.75 -1.70 10.13
N ARG A 340 -17.55 -2.00 11.16
CA ARG A 340 -17.63 -1.25 12.41
C ARG A 340 -16.30 -1.31 13.19
N ARG A 341 -15.70 -2.52 13.33
CA ARG A 341 -14.43 -2.71 14.04
C ARG A 341 -13.25 -2.04 13.32
N ARG A 342 -13.25 -2.05 11.99
CA ARG A 342 -12.15 -1.46 11.18
C ARG A 342 -12.20 0.06 11.11
N ARG A 343 -13.39 0.66 11.30
CA ARG A 343 -13.60 2.10 11.13
C ARG A 343 -12.65 2.97 11.96
N PRO A 344 -12.40 2.73 13.27
CA PRO A 344 -11.48 3.56 14.06
C PRO A 344 -10.05 3.52 13.54
N ASP A 345 -9.50 2.34 13.22
CA ASP A 345 -8.14 2.19 12.69
C ASP A 345 -7.97 2.88 11.33
N ARG A 346 -8.96 2.75 10.44
CA ARG A 346 -8.98 3.42 9.13
C ARG A 346 -9.03 4.94 9.27
N LEU A 347 -9.92 5.45 10.12
CA LEU A 347 -10.06 6.91 10.35
C LEU A 347 -8.81 7.50 11.00
N LEU A 348 -8.22 6.83 11.98
CA LEU A 348 -7.00 7.29 12.64
C LEU A 348 -5.83 7.29 11.66
N THR A 349 -5.63 6.21 10.89
CA THR A 349 -4.55 6.14 9.90
C THR A 349 -4.73 7.20 8.81
N ALA A 350 -5.94 7.34 8.26
CA ALA A 350 -6.24 8.37 7.28
C ALA A 350 -6.05 9.78 7.85
N GLY A 351 -6.51 10.02 9.07
CA GLY A 351 -6.35 11.31 9.75
C GLY A 351 -4.89 11.68 9.99
N VAL A 352 -4.06 10.73 10.45
CA VAL A 352 -2.61 10.96 10.67
C VAL A 352 -1.90 11.25 9.35
N THR A 353 -2.17 10.46 8.31
CA THR A 353 -1.52 10.64 6.99
C THR A 353 -1.98 11.90 6.25
N ASP A 354 -3.20 12.38 6.49
CA ASP A 354 -3.69 13.67 5.97
C ASP A 354 -3.16 14.87 6.78
N PHE A 355 -3.09 14.72 8.09
CA PHE A 355 -2.70 15.80 9.01
C PHE A 355 -1.22 16.16 8.92
N LEU A 356 -0.33 15.15 8.90
CA LEU A 356 1.11 15.38 8.92
C LEU A 356 1.61 16.29 7.79
N PRO A 357 1.35 16.01 6.49
CA PRO A 357 1.80 16.90 5.42
C PRO A 357 1.29 18.32 5.56
N ARG A 358 0.05 18.47 6.02
CA ARG A 358 -0.62 19.78 6.13
C ARG A 358 -0.02 20.65 7.21
N VAL A 359 0.27 20.10 8.38
CA VAL A 359 0.86 20.87 9.50
C VAL A 359 2.26 21.37 9.16
N PHE A 360 3.04 20.57 8.45
CA PHE A 360 4.42 20.91 8.13
C PHE A 360 4.60 21.74 6.84
N ALA A 361 3.55 21.92 6.03
CA ALA A 361 3.58 22.66 4.77
C ALA A 361 2.63 23.87 4.74
N THR A 362 2.29 24.45 5.90
CA THR A 362 1.31 25.56 5.98
C THR A 362 1.83 26.89 5.44
N GLY A 363 3.15 27.07 5.35
CA GLY A 363 3.76 28.39 5.09
C GLY A 363 3.64 29.37 6.26
N ASN A 364 2.90 29.03 7.34
CA ASN A 364 2.77 29.84 8.54
C ASN A 364 3.93 29.55 9.51
N PRO A 365 4.82 30.51 9.78
CA PRO A 365 5.98 30.30 10.65
C PRO A 365 5.64 29.79 12.04
N LEU A 366 4.53 30.24 12.64
CA LEU A 366 4.11 29.84 13.98
C LEU A 366 3.70 28.36 14.01
N VAL A 367 2.91 27.91 13.02
CA VAL A 367 2.50 26.51 12.89
C VAL A 367 3.70 25.60 12.61
N GLU A 368 4.60 26.03 11.73
CA GLU A 368 5.84 25.30 11.43
C GLU A 368 6.75 25.18 12.67
N HIS A 369 6.86 26.23 13.50
CA HIS A 369 7.62 26.16 14.74
C HIS A 369 6.94 25.23 15.76
N ALA A 370 5.62 25.30 15.90
CA ALA A 370 4.86 24.40 16.76
C ALA A 370 5.03 22.93 16.32
N GLY A 371 5.02 22.66 15.01
CA GLY A 371 5.30 21.33 14.44
C GLY A 371 6.73 20.84 14.79
N GLY A 372 7.73 21.71 14.65
CA GLY A 372 9.11 21.41 15.06
C GLY A 372 9.23 21.09 16.55
N LEU A 373 8.59 21.87 17.40
CA LEU A 373 8.54 21.62 18.86
C LEU A 373 7.78 20.32 19.19
N ALA A 374 6.73 20.00 18.47
CA ALA A 374 6.01 18.73 18.64
C ALA A 374 6.90 17.53 18.29
N LEU A 375 7.69 17.59 17.22
CA LEU A 375 8.69 16.57 16.91
C LEU A 375 9.74 16.44 18.01
N LEU A 376 10.22 17.55 18.55
CA LEU A 376 11.17 17.55 19.67
C LEU A 376 10.54 16.95 20.92
N ALA A 377 9.28 17.29 21.24
CA ALA A 377 8.57 16.68 22.36
C ALA A 377 8.40 15.17 22.20
N LEU A 378 8.08 14.70 21.00
CA LEU A 378 8.03 13.27 20.69
C LEU A 378 9.40 12.60 20.86
N ASP A 379 10.50 13.29 20.55
CA ASP A 379 11.85 12.77 20.75
C ASP A 379 12.21 12.63 22.23
N LEU A 380 11.87 13.65 23.03
CA LEU A 380 12.18 13.71 24.46
C LEU A 380 11.22 12.88 25.33
N LEU A 381 10.00 12.59 24.86
CA LEU A 381 8.95 11.91 25.63
C LEU A 381 8.57 10.56 24.96
N PRO A 382 9.32 9.49 25.25
CA PRO A 382 9.03 8.15 24.67
C PRO A 382 7.60 7.65 24.95
N GLY A 383 6.99 8.08 26.06
CA GLY A 383 5.60 7.74 26.42
C GLY A 383 4.55 8.25 25.42
N LEU A 384 4.83 9.37 24.72
CA LEU A 384 3.97 9.89 23.66
C LEU A 384 4.29 9.25 22.30
N ARG A 385 5.58 9.00 22.03
CA ARG A 385 6.05 8.45 20.75
C ARG A 385 5.66 6.99 20.55
N ARG A 386 5.86 6.14 21.60
CA ARG A 386 5.66 4.69 21.51
C ARG A 386 4.24 4.28 21.08
N PRO A 387 3.14 4.82 21.63
CA PRO A 387 1.80 4.45 21.20
C PRO A 387 1.54 4.76 19.72
N LEU A 388 1.95 5.96 19.25
CA LEU A 388 1.81 6.35 17.86
C LEU A 388 2.62 5.45 16.93
N ALA A 389 3.89 5.19 17.26
CA ALA A 389 4.75 4.32 16.48
C ALA A 389 4.21 2.89 16.44
N ARG A 390 3.74 2.34 17.56
CA ARG A 390 3.10 1.02 17.60
C ARG A 390 1.86 0.95 16.74
N HIS A 391 1.02 1.98 16.75
CA HIS A 391 -0.17 2.02 15.90
C HIS A 391 0.20 1.97 14.41
N LEU A 392 1.20 2.75 13.98
CA LEU A 392 1.68 2.75 12.59
C LEU A 392 2.32 1.42 12.17
N LEU A 393 2.95 0.70 13.12
CA LEU A 393 3.60 -0.59 12.86
C LEU A 393 2.64 -1.79 12.85
N GLN A 394 1.63 -1.79 13.70
CA GLN A 394 0.81 -2.97 13.97
C GLN A 394 -0.70 -2.70 13.81
N GLY A 395 -1.13 -1.43 13.72
CA GLY A 395 -2.52 -1.04 13.80
C GLY A 395 -3.04 -1.07 15.25
N MET A 396 -4.33 -0.77 15.40
CA MET A 396 -5.01 -0.98 16.69
C MET A 396 -5.18 -2.49 16.91
N ARG A 397 -4.61 -3.00 18.00
CA ARG A 397 -4.96 -4.34 18.48
C ARG A 397 -6.40 -4.28 19.03
N THR A 398 -7.33 -4.89 18.34
CA THR A 398 -8.70 -5.14 18.82
C THR A 398 -8.76 -6.54 19.41
#